data_53a078e677e07b81ab0a6594cf27210e
#
_entry.id   53a078e677e07b81ab0a6594cf27210e
#
_cell.length_a   1.000
_cell.length_b   1.000
_cell.length_c   1.000
_cell.angle_alpha   90.00
_cell.angle_beta   90.00
_cell.angle_gamma   90.00
#
_symmetry.space_group_name_H-M   'P 1'
#
loop_
_entity.id
_entity.type
_entity.pdbx_description
1 polymer ?
#
loop_
_entity_poly.entity_id
_entity_poly.type
_entity_poly.pdbx_seq_one_letter_code
_entity_poly.pdbx_strand_id
1 'polypeptide(L)'
;MMIIRLSIIIILVTHLCIAAQSTKKDLGTVIGIDLGTTYSCVGIFKNCHVEIIENDQGNRITPSCVAFTPDGQRLIGDAAKNLLTSNPQSRIFFFMELFSLLV
;
A
#
# COMPACT_ATOMS: atom_id res chain seq x y z
N MET A 1 -11.34 43.53 -37.51
CA MET A 1 -10.06 43.00 -37.03
C MET A 1 -10.12 42.50 -35.57
N MET A 2 -10.82 43.19 -34.67
CA MET A 2 -10.90 42.76 -33.27
C MET A 2 -11.70 41.47 -33.04
N ILE A 3 -12.80 41.29 -33.77
CA ILE A 3 -13.69 40.10 -33.64
C ILE A 3 -12.95 38.82 -34.13
N ILE A 4 -12.17 38.89 -35.18
CA ILE A 4 -11.42 37.77 -35.71
C ILE A 4 -10.34 37.31 -34.72
N ARG A 5 -9.68 38.23 -34.04
CA ARG A 5 -8.67 37.92 -32.99
C ARG A 5 -9.31 37.25 -31.79
N LEU A 6 -10.51 37.71 -31.39
CA LEU A 6 -11.24 37.11 -30.26
C LEU A 6 -11.69 35.66 -30.59
N SER A 7 -12.17 35.43 -31.82
CA SER A 7 -12.54 34.09 -32.27
C SER A 7 -11.36 33.10 -32.29
N ILE A 8 -10.19 33.55 -32.72
CA ILE A 8 -8.97 32.72 -32.75
C ILE A 8 -8.52 32.34 -31.32
N ILE A 9 -8.60 33.30 -30.37
CA ILE A 9 -8.25 33.05 -28.97
C ILE A 9 -9.22 32.02 -28.35
N ILE A 10 -10.50 32.13 -28.58
CA ILE A 10 -11.52 31.21 -28.08
C ILE A 10 -11.28 29.80 -28.64
N ILE A 11 -10.99 29.66 -29.93
CA ILE A 11 -10.67 28.38 -30.57
C ILE A 11 -9.39 27.78 -29.99
N LEU A 12 -8.37 28.59 -29.73
CA LEU A 12 -7.11 28.13 -29.15
C LEU A 12 -7.29 27.63 -27.71
N VAL A 13 -8.08 28.34 -26.90
CA VAL A 13 -8.41 27.97 -25.51
C VAL A 13 -9.24 26.69 -25.46
N THR A 14 -10.23 26.52 -26.36
CA THR A 14 -11.02 25.28 -26.42
C THR A 14 -10.19 24.08 -26.83
N HIS A 15 -9.24 24.23 -27.77
CA HIS A 15 -8.33 23.16 -28.14
C HIS A 15 -7.35 22.81 -27.02
N LEU A 16 -6.88 23.80 -26.25
CA LEU A 16 -6.02 23.58 -25.10
C LEU A 16 -6.75 22.83 -23.97
N CYS A 17 -8.03 23.16 -23.74
CA CYS A 17 -8.88 22.44 -22.76
C CYS A 17 -9.14 20.98 -23.18
N ILE A 18 -9.30 20.69 -24.47
CA ILE A 18 -9.52 19.32 -24.98
C ILE A 18 -8.23 18.50 -24.86
N ALA A 19 -7.06 19.12 -25.10
CA ALA A 19 -5.76 18.45 -24.94
C ALA A 19 -5.41 18.13 -23.47
N ALA A 20 -6.02 18.84 -22.52
CA ALA A 20 -5.83 18.61 -21.08
C ALA A 20 -6.71 17.49 -20.51
N GLN A 21 -7.53 16.81 -21.35
CA GLN A 21 -8.17 15.57 -20.94
C GLN A 21 -7.10 14.47 -20.85
N SER A 22 -6.47 14.40 -19.68
CA SER A 22 -5.63 13.26 -19.29
C SER A 22 -6.43 11.98 -19.57
N THR A 23 -5.97 11.16 -20.49
CA THR A 23 -6.49 9.82 -20.69
C THR A 23 -6.36 9.10 -19.36
N LYS A 24 -7.48 8.93 -18.67
CA LYS A 24 -7.56 8.18 -17.43
C LYS A 24 -7.20 6.74 -17.78
N LYS A 25 -5.91 6.40 -17.63
CA LYS A 25 -5.44 5.04 -17.83
C LYS A 25 -6.19 4.19 -16.83
N ASP A 26 -6.99 3.26 -17.28
CA ASP A 26 -7.62 2.28 -16.42
C ASP A 26 -6.48 1.41 -15.85
N LEU A 27 -6.12 1.67 -14.61
CA LEU A 27 -5.08 0.95 -13.90
C LEU A 27 -5.59 -0.37 -13.30
N GLY A 28 -6.87 -0.68 -13.52
CA GLY A 28 -7.52 -1.81 -12.88
C GLY A 28 -7.58 -1.65 -11.36
N THR A 29 -7.48 -2.75 -10.63
CA THR A 29 -7.46 -2.73 -9.17
C THR A 29 -6.08 -2.32 -8.67
N VAL A 30 -6.02 -1.22 -7.91
CA VAL A 30 -4.79 -0.73 -7.28
C VAL A 30 -4.77 -1.16 -5.83
N ILE A 31 -3.66 -1.75 -5.41
CA ILE A 31 -3.40 -2.19 -4.03
C ILE A 31 -2.34 -1.26 -3.44
N GLY A 32 -2.61 -0.74 -2.25
CA GLY A 32 -1.66 0.00 -1.43
C GLY A 32 -1.16 -0.89 -0.28
N ILE A 33 0.14 -0.94 -0.08
CA ILE A 33 0.76 -1.66 1.03
C ILE A 33 1.52 -0.65 1.88
N ASP A 34 1.15 -0.55 3.16
CA ASP A 34 1.92 0.16 4.18
C ASP A 34 2.73 -0.87 4.96
N LEU A 35 4.04 -0.89 4.73
CA LEU A 35 4.98 -1.79 5.40
C LEU A 35 5.68 -1.03 6.53
N GLY A 36 5.00 -0.92 7.66
CA GLY A 36 5.50 -0.22 8.83
C GLY A 36 6.47 -1.05 9.69
N THR A 37 7.23 -0.39 10.55
CA THR A 37 8.20 -1.04 11.45
C THR A 37 7.49 -1.95 12.47
N THR A 38 6.37 -1.50 13.01
CA THR A 38 5.64 -2.22 14.07
C THR A 38 4.45 -2.98 13.52
N TYR A 39 3.70 -2.36 12.61
CA TYR A 39 2.53 -2.95 11.97
C TYR A 39 2.54 -2.64 10.49
N SER A 40 1.98 -3.55 9.72
CA SER A 40 1.73 -3.39 8.28
C SER A 40 0.24 -3.48 7.98
N CYS A 41 -0.20 -2.84 6.91
CA CYS A 41 -1.56 -3.00 6.43
C CYS A 41 -1.63 -2.99 4.89
N VAL A 42 -2.71 -3.51 4.37
CA VAL A 42 -2.99 -3.54 2.93
C VAL A 42 -4.35 -2.90 2.67
N GLY A 43 -4.39 -1.99 1.72
CA GLY A 43 -5.61 -1.33 1.30
C GLY A 43 -5.86 -1.48 -0.20
N ILE A 44 -7.11 -1.41 -0.57
CA ILE A 44 -7.56 -1.38 -1.97
C ILE A 44 -8.45 -0.16 -2.18
N PHE A 45 -8.30 0.48 -3.34
CA PHE A 45 -9.21 1.53 -3.76
C PHE A 45 -10.33 0.91 -4.60
N LYS A 46 -11.55 0.95 -4.07
CA LYS A 46 -12.74 0.39 -4.70
C LYS A 46 -13.94 1.28 -4.42
N ASN A 47 -14.81 1.45 -5.41
CA ASN A 47 -16.04 2.23 -5.28
C ASN A 47 -15.79 3.66 -4.74
N CYS A 48 -14.76 4.33 -5.24
CA CYS A 48 -14.36 5.70 -4.84
C CYS A 48 -13.97 5.86 -3.36
N HIS A 49 -13.63 4.79 -2.66
CA HIS A 49 -13.09 4.85 -1.29
C HIS A 49 -11.97 3.82 -1.09
N VAL A 50 -11.18 4.04 -0.06
CA VAL A 50 -10.15 3.10 0.38
C VAL A 50 -10.76 2.13 1.38
N GLU A 51 -10.55 0.85 1.15
CA GLU A 51 -10.94 -0.24 2.04
C GLU A 51 -9.67 -0.96 2.52
N ILE A 52 -9.52 -1.13 3.83
CA ILE A 52 -8.42 -1.90 4.41
C ILE A 52 -8.80 -3.37 4.42
N ILE A 53 -7.94 -4.20 3.86
CA ILE A 53 -8.14 -5.65 3.78
C ILE A 53 -7.77 -6.27 5.13
N GLU A 54 -8.64 -7.13 5.63
CA GLU A 54 -8.38 -7.90 6.84
C GLU A 54 -7.42 -9.07 6.54
N ASN A 55 -6.58 -9.39 7.50
CA ASN A 55 -5.71 -10.55 7.44
C ASN A 55 -6.48 -11.85 7.75
N ASP A 56 -5.81 -13.00 7.76
CA ASP A 56 -6.38 -14.32 8.05
C ASP A 56 -6.95 -14.45 9.49
N GLN A 57 -6.58 -13.55 10.39
CA GLN A 57 -7.10 -13.47 11.77
C GLN A 57 -8.25 -12.47 11.91
N GLY A 58 -8.68 -11.82 10.83
CA GLY A 58 -9.72 -10.78 10.84
C GLY A 58 -9.23 -9.41 11.31
N ASN A 59 -7.92 -9.19 11.44
CA ASN A 59 -7.35 -7.91 11.84
C ASN A 59 -7.02 -7.04 10.63
N ARG A 60 -7.23 -5.74 10.72
CA ARG A 60 -6.91 -4.76 9.66
C ARG A 60 -5.46 -4.32 9.64
N ILE A 61 -4.72 -4.66 10.68
CA ILE A 61 -3.27 -4.45 10.79
C ILE A 61 -2.63 -5.77 11.19
N THR A 62 -1.41 -6.02 10.71
CA THR A 62 -0.63 -7.21 10.99
C THR A 62 0.69 -6.81 11.62
N PRO A 63 1.09 -7.38 12.77
CA PRO A 63 2.41 -7.12 13.33
C PRO A 63 3.53 -7.43 12.33
N SER A 64 4.45 -6.49 12.15
CA SER A 64 5.57 -6.61 11.20
C SER A 64 6.70 -7.44 11.79
N CYS A 65 6.39 -8.67 12.24
CA CYS A 65 7.37 -9.56 12.83
C CYS A 65 7.27 -11.00 12.31
N VAL A 66 8.39 -11.68 12.32
CA VAL A 66 8.55 -13.08 11.94
C VAL A 66 9.30 -13.79 13.07
N ALA A 67 8.86 -14.97 13.45
CA ALA A 67 9.51 -15.81 14.44
C ALA A 67 9.86 -17.16 13.84
N PHE A 68 10.98 -17.73 14.29
CA PHE A 68 11.39 -19.09 13.98
C PHE A 68 11.37 -19.92 15.27
N THR A 69 10.63 -21.00 15.23
CA THR A 69 10.55 -21.95 16.34
C THR A 69 11.72 -22.92 16.31
N PRO A 70 12.06 -23.59 17.44
CA PRO A 70 13.15 -24.57 17.47
C PRO A 70 12.94 -25.78 16.55
N ASP A 71 11.70 -26.13 16.25
CA ASP A 71 11.31 -27.19 15.31
C ASP A 71 11.33 -26.74 13.84
N GLY A 72 11.77 -25.49 13.57
CA GLY A 72 11.96 -24.98 12.21
C GLY A 72 10.72 -24.37 11.57
N GLN A 73 9.62 -24.19 12.32
CA GLN A 73 8.45 -23.51 11.80
C GLN A 73 8.69 -21.99 11.73
N ARG A 74 8.09 -21.35 10.75
CA ARG A 74 8.08 -19.90 10.58
C ARG A 74 6.69 -19.36 10.91
N LEU A 75 6.62 -18.50 11.91
CA LEU A 75 5.42 -17.79 12.33
C LEU A 75 5.50 -16.33 11.85
N ILE A 76 4.36 -15.76 11.50
CA ILE A 76 4.26 -14.39 10.97
C ILE A 76 3.16 -13.64 11.72
N GLY A 77 3.33 -12.33 11.90
CA GLY A 77 2.31 -11.44 12.46
C GLY A 77 1.92 -11.79 13.89
N ASP A 78 0.63 -11.96 14.15
CA ASP A 78 0.11 -12.19 15.50
C ASP A 78 0.64 -13.48 16.13
N ALA A 79 0.81 -14.54 15.34
CA ALA A 79 1.40 -15.80 15.82
C ALA A 79 2.85 -15.59 16.30
N ALA A 80 3.64 -14.83 15.54
CA ALA A 80 5.01 -14.49 15.91
C ALA A 80 5.05 -13.59 17.15
N LYS A 81 4.18 -12.60 17.22
CA LYS A 81 4.06 -11.68 18.36
C LYS A 81 3.67 -12.42 19.66
N ASN A 82 2.74 -13.36 19.58
CA ASN A 82 2.30 -14.14 20.72
C ASN A 82 3.41 -15.08 21.25
N LEU A 83 4.28 -15.56 20.37
CA LEU A 83 5.43 -16.36 20.75
C LEU A 83 6.44 -15.58 21.61
N LEU A 84 6.60 -14.26 21.37
CA LEU A 84 7.42 -13.39 22.23
C LEU A 84 7.04 -13.45 23.70
N THR A 85 5.74 -13.50 23.96
CA THR A 85 5.21 -13.51 25.33
C THR A 85 5.35 -14.88 26.00
N SER A 86 5.27 -15.97 25.22
CA SER A 86 5.27 -17.33 25.72
C SER A 86 6.67 -17.99 25.73
N ASN A 87 7.56 -17.58 24.82
CA ASN A 87 8.91 -18.15 24.70
C ASN A 87 9.94 -17.10 24.26
N PRO A 88 10.53 -16.32 25.20
CA PRO A 88 11.48 -15.25 24.88
C PRO A 88 12.80 -15.75 24.23
N GLN A 89 13.07 -17.05 24.23
CA GLN A 89 14.28 -17.63 23.61
C GLN A 89 14.14 -17.87 22.11
N SER A 90 12.94 -17.73 21.55
CA SER A 90 12.70 -17.84 20.10
C SER A 90 13.32 -16.63 19.38
N ARG A 91 13.96 -16.88 18.25
CA ARG A 91 14.52 -15.81 17.43
C ARG A 91 13.37 -15.10 16.71
N ILE A 92 13.17 -13.82 17.03
CA ILE A 92 12.15 -12.98 16.43
C ILE A 92 12.84 -11.83 15.74
N PHE A 93 12.44 -11.59 14.49
CA PHE A 93 12.92 -10.50 13.68
C PHE A 93 11.76 -9.59 13.33
N PHE A 94 11.92 -8.28 13.53
CA PHE A 94 11.04 -7.30 12.93
C PHE A 94 11.37 -7.21 11.44
N PHE A 95 10.35 -7.06 10.61
CA PHE A 95 10.48 -7.12 9.15
C PHE A 95 11.53 -6.14 8.60
N MET A 96 11.69 -4.97 9.22
CA MET A 96 12.69 -3.96 8.84
C MET A 96 14.13 -4.39 9.20
N GLU A 97 14.34 -5.16 10.26
CA GLU A 97 15.67 -5.70 10.60
C GLU A 97 16.09 -6.79 9.61
N LEU A 98 15.13 -7.60 9.15
CA LEU A 98 15.40 -8.62 8.13
C LEU A 98 15.82 -8.00 6.79
N PHE A 99 15.22 -6.86 6.41
CA PHE A 99 15.62 -6.10 5.22
C PHE A 99 17.01 -5.47 5.35
N SER A 100 17.36 -4.99 6.53
CA SER A 100 18.69 -4.44 6.81
C SER A 100 19.81 -5.49 6.79
N LEU A 101 19.48 -6.75 7.00
CA LEU A 101 20.45 -7.87 6.95
C LEU A 101 20.66 -8.41 5.53
N LEU A 102 19.76 -8.07 4.57
CA LEU A 102 19.77 -8.57 3.18
C LEU A 102 20.38 -7.57 2.19
N VAL A 103 20.71 -6.34 2.64
CA VAL A 103 21.37 -5.28 1.86
C VAL A 103 22.77 -5.05 2.38
#